data_9a5525f197c4a7ea0d6e17daee6c2152
#
_entry.id   9a5525f197c4a7ea0d6e17daee6c2152
#
_cell.length_a   1.000
_cell.length_b   1.000
_cell.length_c   1.000
_cell.angle_alpha   90.00
_cell.angle_beta   90.00
_cell.angle_gamma   90.00
#
_symmetry.space_group_name_H-M   'P 1'
#
loop_
_entity.id
_entity.type
_entity.pdbx_description
1 polymer ?
#
loop_
_entity_poly.entity_id
_entity_poly.type
_entity_poly.pdbx_seq_one_letter_code
_entity_poly.pdbx_strand_id
1 'polypeptide(L)'
;HMIVMGEGRIVEEGEPARVLASPASVFAARLAGLNIVSGPIVTRPGMVGVNVGEGELWAADLSGFDSDDAGVVDTVADNAGDSGASGRSDQGGRVALTFPPEAVALSREEAHASPRSVLPGVASGIDVDGSLVSVRVALAEGVSVTARVTASAWSELGLGVGDRLWASVKATQVRAIRIAGGS
;
A
#
# COMPACT_ATOMS: atom_id res chain seq x y z
N HIS A 1 3.37 27.34 -3.72
CA HIS A 1 3.58 26.40 -4.83
C HIS A 1 4.70 25.43 -4.46
N MET A 2 4.46 24.12 -4.65
CA MET A 2 5.44 23.06 -4.39
C MET A 2 5.84 22.46 -5.74
N ILE A 3 7.13 22.21 -5.91
CA ILE A 3 7.69 21.53 -7.06
C ILE A 3 8.48 20.34 -6.54
N VAL A 4 8.15 19.15 -7.02
CA VAL A 4 8.86 17.91 -6.71
C VAL A 4 9.73 17.55 -7.90
N MET A 5 11.02 17.39 -7.67
CA MET A 5 11.97 17.03 -8.70
C MET A 5 12.50 15.62 -8.51
N GLY A 6 12.60 14.85 -9.57
CA GLY A 6 13.24 13.56 -9.63
C GLY A 6 14.13 13.46 -10.87
N GLU A 7 15.36 12.99 -10.71
CA GLU A 7 16.33 12.78 -11.80
C GLU A 7 16.50 13.98 -12.73
N GLY A 8 16.50 15.20 -12.15
CA GLY A 8 16.65 16.46 -12.88
C GLY A 8 15.42 16.93 -13.64
N ARG A 9 14.26 16.32 -13.44
CA ARG A 9 12.98 16.70 -14.07
C ARG A 9 11.94 17.02 -13.00
N ILE A 10 10.97 17.86 -13.35
CA ILE A 10 9.78 18.07 -12.52
C ILE A 10 8.91 16.82 -12.67
N VAL A 11 8.67 16.09 -11.56
CA VAL A 11 7.82 14.89 -11.52
C VAL A 11 6.43 15.20 -10.99
N GLU A 12 6.30 16.30 -10.21
CA GLU A 12 5.02 16.73 -9.68
C GLU A 12 5.11 18.21 -9.30
N GLU A 13 4.03 18.97 -9.53
CA GLU A 13 3.92 20.36 -9.08
C GLU A 13 2.48 20.72 -8.71
N GLY A 14 2.32 21.69 -7.82
CA GLY A 14 0.99 22.16 -7.43
C GLY A 14 0.98 22.90 -6.09
N GLU A 15 -0.22 23.06 -5.58
CA GLU A 15 -0.41 23.57 -4.23
C GLU A 15 0.07 22.55 -3.20
N PRO A 16 0.85 22.94 -2.16
CA PRO A 16 1.40 21.99 -1.18
C PRO A 16 0.36 21.07 -0.56
N ALA A 17 -0.78 21.60 -0.17
CA ALA A 17 -1.86 20.82 0.41
C ALA A 17 -2.38 19.73 -0.55
N ARG A 18 -2.50 20.02 -1.84
CA ARG A 18 -2.94 19.07 -2.85
C ARG A 18 -1.89 17.99 -3.12
N VAL A 19 -0.63 18.40 -3.28
CA VAL A 19 0.48 17.47 -3.53
C VAL A 19 0.65 16.48 -2.37
N LEU A 20 0.51 16.96 -1.13
CA LEU A 20 0.63 16.10 0.05
C LEU A 20 -0.62 15.24 0.32
N ALA A 21 -1.82 15.74 -0.04
CA ALA A 21 -3.05 14.97 0.14
C ALA A 21 -3.22 13.85 -0.91
N SER A 22 -2.68 14.06 -2.12
CA SER A 22 -2.82 13.11 -3.25
C SER A 22 -1.52 13.06 -4.07
N PRO A 23 -0.43 12.54 -3.49
CA PRO A 23 0.86 12.53 -4.15
C PRO A 23 0.87 11.64 -5.39
N ALA A 24 1.44 12.14 -6.47
CA ALA A 24 1.65 11.40 -7.71
C ALA A 24 3.05 10.77 -7.79
N SER A 25 3.92 11.06 -6.83
CA SER A 25 5.28 10.53 -6.77
C SER A 25 5.58 9.85 -5.43
N VAL A 26 6.48 8.85 -5.47
CA VAL A 26 6.96 8.16 -4.26
C VAL A 26 7.62 9.12 -3.29
N PHE A 27 8.31 10.15 -3.79
CA PHE A 27 8.95 11.15 -2.94
C PHE A 27 7.91 12.00 -2.19
N ALA A 28 6.89 12.50 -2.88
CA ALA A 28 5.81 13.26 -2.25
C ALA A 28 5.02 12.39 -1.25
N ALA A 29 4.78 11.12 -1.56
CA ALA A 29 4.17 10.17 -0.63
C ALA A 29 4.97 9.98 0.65
N ARG A 30 6.30 9.89 0.55
CA ARG A 30 7.19 9.84 1.73
C ARG A 30 7.13 11.13 2.55
N LEU A 31 7.15 12.28 1.89
CA LEU A 31 7.06 13.59 2.55
C LEU A 31 5.70 13.75 3.26
N ALA A 32 4.63 13.21 2.70
CA ALA A 32 3.30 13.17 3.30
C ALA A 32 3.17 12.14 4.45
N GLY A 33 4.20 11.36 4.75
CA GLY A 33 4.17 10.36 5.82
C GLY A 33 3.33 9.12 5.50
N LEU A 34 3.07 8.84 4.22
CA LEU A 34 2.33 7.66 3.79
C LEU A 34 3.19 6.39 3.89
N ASN A 35 2.54 5.27 4.12
CA ASN A 35 3.13 3.96 3.87
C ASN A 35 3.40 3.78 2.37
N ILE A 36 4.51 3.14 2.04
CA ILE A 36 4.91 2.86 0.66
C ILE A 36 5.39 1.41 0.60
N VAL A 37 4.73 0.61 -0.21
CA VAL A 37 5.13 -0.76 -0.51
C VAL A 37 5.32 -0.88 -2.01
N SER A 38 6.51 -1.28 -2.44
CA SER A 38 6.87 -1.33 -3.87
C SER A 38 7.26 -2.74 -4.29
N GLY A 39 6.84 -3.14 -5.47
CA GLY A 39 7.18 -4.45 -6.01
C GLY A 39 6.84 -4.60 -7.49
N PRO A 40 7.09 -5.78 -8.05
CA PRO A 40 6.54 -6.17 -9.35
C PRO A 40 5.02 -6.09 -9.35
N ILE A 41 4.44 -5.65 -10.46
CA ILE A 41 2.99 -5.52 -10.62
C ILE A 41 2.36 -6.91 -10.65
N VAL A 42 1.32 -7.11 -9.85
CA VAL A 42 0.34 -8.20 -10.02
C VAL A 42 -1.03 -7.57 -10.26
N THR A 43 -1.88 -8.23 -11.06
CA THR A 43 -3.17 -7.66 -11.48
C THR A 43 -4.33 -8.58 -11.13
N ARG A 44 -5.47 -7.96 -10.79
CA ARG A 44 -6.81 -8.56 -10.69
C ARG A 44 -7.81 -7.63 -11.38
N PRO A 45 -9.02 -8.10 -11.71
CA PRO A 45 -10.03 -7.22 -12.31
C PRO A 45 -10.24 -5.93 -11.50
N GLY A 46 -9.95 -4.78 -12.13
CA GLY A 46 -10.09 -3.47 -11.50
C GLY A 46 -9.10 -3.15 -10.37
N MET A 47 -8.05 -3.94 -10.18
CA MET A 47 -7.05 -3.72 -9.12
C MET A 47 -5.63 -4.02 -9.58
N VAL A 48 -4.69 -3.29 -8.98
CA VAL A 48 -3.25 -3.52 -9.13
C VAL A 48 -2.67 -3.81 -7.75
N GLY A 49 -1.72 -4.73 -7.66
CA GLY A 49 -1.15 -5.14 -6.39
C GLY A 49 0.33 -5.47 -6.45
N VAL A 50 0.86 -5.83 -5.29
CA VAL A 50 2.21 -6.37 -5.10
C VAL A 50 2.17 -7.53 -4.12
N ASN A 51 3.07 -8.50 -4.30
CA ASN A 51 3.28 -9.56 -3.31
C ASN A 51 4.11 -9.02 -2.14
N VAL A 52 3.71 -9.35 -0.92
CA VAL A 52 4.37 -8.95 0.32
C VAL A 52 4.47 -10.16 1.24
N GLY A 53 5.64 -10.79 1.28
CA GLY A 53 5.82 -12.03 2.02
C GLY A 53 4.85 -13.12 1.54
N GLU A 54 4.05 -13.64 2.47
CA GLU A 54 3.02 -14.66 2.19
C GLU A 54 1.66 -14.06 1.77
N GLY A 55 1.55 -12.72 1.70
CA GLY A 55 0.30 -12.03 1.38
C GLY A 55 0.41 -11.14 0.16
N GLU A 56 -0.70 -10.50 -0.17
CA GLU A 56 -0.82 -9.58 -1.30
C GLU A 56 -1.43 -8.26 -0.84
N LEU A 57 -0.86 -7.15 -1.29
CA LEU A 57 -1.40 -5.80 -1.08
C LEU A 57 -2.02 -5.29 -2.39
N TRP A 58 -3.28 -4.86 -2.32
CA TRP A 58 -4.08 -4.45 -3.47
C TRP A 58 -4.50 -2.99 -3.40
N ALA A 59 -4.47 -2.31 -4.54
CA ALA A 59 -4.99 -0.97 -4.75
C ALA A 59 -6.16 -1.00 -5.73
N ALA A 60 -7.23 -0.29 -5.40
CA ALA A 60 -8.36 0.00 -6.27
C ALA A 60 -8.33 1.44 -6.82
N ASP A 61 -7.53 2.33 -6.22
CA ASP A 61 -7.28 3.67 -6.77
C ASP A 61 -6.12 3.63 -7.76
N LEU A 62 -6.46 3.65 -9.04
CA LEU A 62 -5.54 3.61 -10.17
C LEU A 62 -5.33 4.98 -10.82
N SER A 63 -5.69 6.08 -10.15
CA SER A 63 -5.54 7.45 -10.67
C SER A 63 -4.08 7.87 -10.96
N GLY A 64 -3.11 7.09 -10.51
CA GLY A 64 -1.68 7.22 -10.83
C GLY A 64 -1.22 6.40 -12.04
N PHE A 65 -2.16 5.71 -12.75
CA PHE A 65 -1.89 4.98 -13.98
C PHE A 65 -2.47 5.75 -15.16
N ASP A 66 -1.69 5.99 -16.21
CA ASP A 66 -2.15 6.64 -17.42
C ASP A 66 -3.06 5.72 -18.23
N SER A 67 -3.96 6.32 -19.05
CA SER A 67 -4.96 5.61 -19.85
C SER A 67 -4.34 4.64 -20.88
N ASP A 68 -3.10 4.87 -21.29
CA ASP A 68 -2.35 3.99 -22.20
C ASP A 68 -1.88 2.70 -21.50
N ASP A 69 -1.87 2.69 -20.16
CA ASP A 69 -1.58 1.53 -19.32
C ASP A 69 -2.84 0.69 -19.02
N ALA A 70 -4.02 1.14 -19.45
CA ALA A 70 -5.30 0.44 -19.28
C ALA A 70 -5.31 -0.97 -19.94
N GLY A 71 -4.38 -1.24 -20.86
CA GLY A 71 -4.17 -2.58 -21.41
C GLY A 71 -3.80 -3.64 -20.34
N VAL A 72 -3.31 -3.22 -19.19
CA VAL A 72 -3.02 -4.11 -18.05
C VAL A 72 -4.29 -4.44 -17.25
N VAL A 73 -5.31 -3.56 -17.31
CA VAL A 73 -6.54 -3.69 -16.53
C VAL A 73 -7.69 -4.26 -17.38
N ASP A 74 -7.69 -4.02 -18.71
CA ASP A 74 -8.77 -4.40 -19.62
C ASP A 74 -8.71 -5.85 -20.14
N THR A 75 -7.59 -6.57 -19.97
CA THR A 75 -7.43 -7.93 -20.50
C THR A 75 -8.17 -9.01 -19.68
N VAL A 76 -9.05 -8.65 -18.78
CA VAL A 76 -9.73 -9.62 -17.89
C VAL A 76 -11.25 -9.72 -18.14
N ALA A 77 -11.80 -9.00 -19.13
CA ALA A 77 -13.25 -9.02 -19.38
C ALA A 77 -13.77 -10.22 -20.17
N ASP A 78 -12.92 -11.05 -20.80
CA ASP A 78 -13.37 -12.08 -21.77
C ASP A 78 -12.80 -13.49 -21.54
N ASN A 79 -12.69 -13.99 -20.30
CA ASN A 79 -12.56 -15.43 -20.10
C ASN A 79 -13.20 -15.87 -18.77
N ALA A 80 -14.53 -15.98 -18.80
CA ALA A 80 -15.29 -16.78 -17.81
C ALA A 80 -15.06 -18.27 -18.09
N GLY A 81 -14.09 -18.86 -17.43
CA GLY A 81 -13.87 -20.30 -17.49
C GLY A 81 -12.51 -20.70 -16.93
N ASP A 82 -12.56 -21.17 -15.75
CA ASP A 82 -11.64 -22.07 -15.05
C ASP A 82 -10.91 -21.49 -13.84
N SER A 83 -11.16 -22.17 -12.74
CA SER A 83 -10.62 -22.00 -11.40
C SER A 83 -9.09 -22.10 -11.33
N GLY A 84 -8.47 -21.02 -10.86
CA GLY A 84 -7.05 -21.00 -10.53
C GLY A 84 -6.58 -19.57 -10.29
N ALA A 85 -6.70 -19.08 -9.06
CA ALA A 85 -6.20 -17.78 -8.66
C ALA A 85 -4.66 -17.75 -8.62
N SER A 86 -4.05 -17.76 -9.80
CA SER A 86 -2.63 -17.42 -9.98
C SER A 86 -2.58 -16.03 -10.58
N GLY A 87 -2.26 -15.03 -9.77
CA GLY A 87 -1.99 -13.68 -10.28
C GLY A 87 -0.96 -13.74 -11.40
N ARG A 88 -1.33 -13.30 -12.61
CA ARG A 88 -0.37 -13.17 -13.71
C ARG A 88 0.58 -12.03 -13.35
N SER A 89 1.85 -12.34 -13.15
CA SER A 89 2.92 -11.35 -13.13
C SER A 89 3.09 -10.79 -14.55
N ASP A 90 2.71 -9.53 -14.74
CA ASP A 90 3.00 -8.82 -15.99
C ASP A 90 4.50 -8.55 -16.08
N GLN A 91 5.06 -8.82 -17.25
CA GLN A 91 6.49 -8.77 -17.50
C GLN A 91 6.98 -7.32 -17.55
N GLY A 92 7.54 -6.81 -16.46
CA GLY A 92 8.49 -5.70 -16.47
C GLY A 92 8.07 -4.40 -15.77
N GLY A 93 6.86 -4.25 -15.26
CA GLY A 93 6.44 -3.04 -14.54
C GLY A 93 6.67 -3.14 -13.02
N ARG A 94 7.01 -2.00 -12.39
CA ARG A 94 7.02 -1.86 -10.92
C ARG A 94 6.00 -0.82 -10.48
N VAL A 95 5.39 -1.07 -9.34
CA VAL A 95 4.42 -0.16 -8.74
C VAL A 95 4.79 0.14 -7.29
N ALA A 96 4.49 1.34 -6.85
CA ALA A 96 4.43 1.69 -5.44
C ALA A 96 2.96 1.82 -5.03
N LEU A 97 2.59 1.10 -3.99
CA LEU A 97 1.29 1.21 -3.34
C LEU A 97 1.43 2.12 -2.13
N THR A 98 0.61 3.16 -2.06
CA THR A 98 0.67 4.19 -1.02
C THR A 98 -0.65 4.27 -0.27
N PHE A 99 -0.58 4.43 1.05
CA PHE A 99 -1.76 4.54 1.91
C PHE A 99 -1.39 5.18 3.25
N PRO A 100 -2.32 5.91 3.87
CA PRO A 100 -2.05 6.55 5.15
C PRO A 100 -1.95 5.53 6.30
N PRO A 101 -1.18 5.82 7.35
CA PRO A 101 -1.07 4.95 8.52
C PRO A 101 -2.41 4.63 9.19
N GLU A 102 -3.37 5.54 9.11
CA GLU A 102 -4.73 5.39 9.64
C GLU A 102 -5.59 4.38 8.87
N ALA A 103 -5.19 4.05 7.64
CA ALA A 103 -5.86 3.04 6.83
C ALA A 103 -5.53 1.61 7.26
N VAL A 104 -4.48 1.42 8.07
CA VAL A 104 -4.02 0.12 8.54
C VAL A 104 -4.76 -0.25 9.82
N ALA A 105 -5.57 -1.28 9.77
CA ALA A 105 -6.17 -1.88 10.95
C ALA A 105 -5.30 -3.05 11.44
N LEU A 106 -5.18 -3.18 12.76
CA LEU A 106 -4.42 -4.24 13.42
C LEU A 106 -5.35 -5.23 14.11
N SER A 107 -5.00 -6.51 14.08
CA SER A 107 -5.74 -7.58 14.78
C SER A 107 -4.79 -8.70 15.23
N ARG A 108 -5.21 -9.46 16.26
CA ARG A 108 -4.49 -10.66 16.71
C ARG A 108 -4.71 -11.86 15.79
N GLU A 109 -5.88 -11.91 15.18
CA GLU A 109 -6.32 -13.00 14.32
C GLU A 109 -6.50 -12.50 12.89
N GLU A 110 -6.42 -13.42 11.94
CA GLU A 110 -6.66 -13.13 10.53
C GLU A 110 -8.10 -12.65 10.31
N ALA A 111 -8.25 -11.50 9.70
CA ALA A 111 -9.56 -10.94 9.42
C ALA A 111 -10.18 -11.58 8.16
N HIS A 112 -11.23 -12.37 8.32
CA HIS A 112 -11.91 -13.08 7.23
C HIS A 112 -12.99 -12.26 6.49
N ALA A 113 -13.00 -10.93 6.59
CA ALA A 113 -14.10 -10.12 6.07
C ALA A 113 -13.66 -9.19 4.92
N SER A 114 -14.25 -9.43 3.71
CA SER A 114 -14.36 -8.53 2.55
C SER A 114 -13.02 -8.12 1.86
N PRO A 115 -12.97 -7.53 0.64
CA PRO A 115 -11.72 -7.38 -0.13
C PRO A 115 -10.73 -6.44 0.57
N ARG A 116 -10.04 -6.96 1.56
CA ARG A 116 -8.95 -6.34 2.27
C ARG A 116 -7.68 -7.11 1.96
N SER A 117 -6.59 -6.39 1.80
CA SER A 117 -5.28 -7.00 1.93
C SER A 117 -5.06 -7.31 3.40
N VAL A 118 -4.84 -8.57 3.73
CA VAL A 118 -4.55 -9.03 5.10
C VAL A 118 -3.15 -9.61 5.08
N LEU A 119 -2.26 -9.03 5.86
CA LEU A 119 -0.83 -9.31 5.84
C LEU A 119 -0.38 -9.73 7.23
N PRO A 120 0.23 -10.91 7.38
CA PRO A 120 0.86 -11.29 8.63
C PRO A 120 2.10 -10.42 8.88
N GLY A 121 2.35 -10.07 10.13
CA GLY A 121 3.50 -9.26 10.49
C GLY A 121 3.88 -9.37 11.96
N VAL A 122 4.92 -8.63 12.31
CA VAL A 122 5.43 -8.53 13.68
C VAL A 122 5.53 -7.05 14.08
N ALA A 123 5.04 -6.69 15.25
CA ALA A 123 5.22 -5.36 15.80
C ALA A 123 6.71 -5.11 16.05
N SER A 124 7.34 -4.24 15.25
CA SER A 124 8.79 -3.98 15.31
C SER A 124 9.15 -2.67 15.99
N GLY A 125 8.18 -1.83 16.29
CA GLY A 125 8.36 -0.57 16.99
C GLY A 125 7.03 0.05 17.37
N ILE A 126 7.02 0.78 18.47
CA ILE A 126 5.84 1.47 18.99
C ILE A 126 6.26 2.87 19.40
N ASP A 127 5.52 3.86 18.98
CA ASP A 127 5.67 5.26 19.36
C ASP A 127 4.33 5.81 19.85
N VAL A 128 4.31 6.47 21.00
CA VAL A 128 3.09 6.97 21.64
C VAL A 128 3.09 8.48 21.60
N ASP A 129 2.08 9.05 20.98
CA ASP A 129 1.88 10.49 20.91
C ASP A 129 0.46 10.84 21.40
N GLY A 130 0.40 11.21 22.70
CA GLY A 130 -0.86 11.50 23.37
C GLY A 130 -1.84 10.33 23.34
N SER A 131 -2.98 10.49 22.68
CA SER A 131 -4.02 9.46 22.54
C SER A 131 -3.83 8.54 21.34
N LEU A 132 -2.77 8.73 20.56
CA LEU A 132 -2.45 7.94 19.37
C LEU A 132 -1.21 7.10 19.56
N VAL A 133 -1.20 5.94 18.95
CA VAL A 133 -0.07 5.01 18.94
C VAL A 133 0.26 4.69 17.50
N SER A 134 1.50 4.93 17.12
CA SER A 134 2.07 4.52 15.83
C SER A 134 2.81 3.20 16.01
N VAL A 135 2.33 2.15 15.37
CA VAL A 135 2.91 0.82 15.43
C VAL A 135 3.59 0.51 14.11
N ARG A 136 4.90 0.26 14.14
CA ARG A 136 5.63 -0.23 12.97
C ARG A 136 5.48 -1.73 12.90
N VAL A 137 4.98 -2.22 11.78
CA VAL A 137 4.77 -3.65 11.51
C VAL A 137 5.74 -4.10 10.42
N ALA A 138 6.62 -5.03 10.76
CA ALA A 138 7.46 -5.72 9.78
C ALA A 138 6.62 -6.81 9.12
N LEU A 139 6.44 -6.76 7.79
CA LEU A 139 5.62 -7.69 7.01
C LEU A 139 6.48 -8.76 6.31
N ALA A 140 7.64 -8.35 5.78
CA ALA A 140 8.61 -9.21 5.12
C ALA A 140 10.00 -8.60 5.26
N GLU A 141 11.04 -9.29 4.79
CA GLU A 141 12.39 -8.75 4.81
C GLU A 141 12.46 -7.42 4.04
N GLY A 142 12.87 -6.36 4.75
CA GLY A 142 12.97 -5.02 4.19
C GLY A 142 11.63 -4.30 3.96
N VAL A 143 10.48 -4.92 4.24
CA VAL A 143 9.15 -4.33 4.07
C VAL A 143 8.47 -4.10 5.41
N SER A 144 8.19 -2.85 5.71
CA SER A 144 7.42 -2.48 6.91
C SER A 144 6.39 -1.42 6.60
N VAL A 145 5.30 -1.41 7.37
CA VAL A 145 4.26 -0.39 7.33
C VAL A 145 4.04 0.17 8.73
N THR A 146 3.53 1.38 8.80
CA THR A 146 3.10 2.01 10.06
C THR A 146 1.58 1.98 10.13
N ALA A 147 1.05 1.51 11.24
CA ALA A 147 -0.35 1.66 11.60
C ALA A 147 -0.49 2.77 12.64
N ARG A 148 -1.50 3.62 12.52
CA ARG A 148 -1.84 4.62 13.56
C ARG A 148 -3.20 4.29 14.14
N VAL A 149 -3.19 3.96 15.44
CA VAL A 149 -4.38 3.54 16.17
C VAL A 149 -4.54 4.38 17.44
N THR A 150 -5.70 4.32 18.11
CA THR A 150 -5.85 4.96 19.41
C THR A 150 -5.13 4.15 20.50
N ALA A 151 -4.69 4.82 21.56
CA ALA A 151 -4.06 4.16 22.71
C ALA A 151 -5.01 3.14 23.36
N SER A 152 -6.32 3.40 23.35
CA SER A 152 -7.34 2.44 23.83
C SER A 152 -7.35 1.18 22.97
N ALA A 153 -7.45 1.33 21.63
CA ALA A 153 -7.45 0.18 20.71
C ALA A 153 -6.16 -0.66 20.81
N TRP A 154 -5.01 0.00 20.95
CA TRP A 154 -3.74 -0.70 21.16
C TRP A 154 -3.71 -1.45 22.50
N SER A 155 -4.18 -0.83 23.57
CA SER A 155 -4.28 -1.47 24.89
C SER A 155 -5.21 -2.69 24.87
N GLU A 156 -6.35 -2.60 24.17
CA GLU A 156 -7.30 -3.72 24.01
C GLU A 156 -6.68 -4.90 23.24
N LEU A 157 -5.82 -4.61 22.26
CA LEU A 157 -5.05 -5.65 21.58
C LEU A 157 -4.07 -6.36 22.53
N GLY A 158 -3.56 -5.69 23.55
CA GLY A 158 -2.63 -6.25 24.52
C GLY A 158 -1.37 -6.83 23.89
N LEU A 159 -0.87 -6.18 22.83
CA LEU A 159 0.32 -6.57 22.06
C LEU A 159 1.50 -5.68 22.44
N GLY A 160 2.70 -6.22 22.33
CA GLY A 160 3.97 -5.53 22.52
C GLY A 160 4.89 -5.65 21.30
N VAL A 161 6.06 -5.02 21.38
CA VAL A 161 7.11 -5.19 20.38
C VAL A 161 7.57 -6.65 20.37
N GLY A 162 7.66 -7.24 19.19
CA GLY A 162 8.00 -8.65 18.97
C GLY A 162 6.80 -9.57 18.80
N ASP A 163 5.58 -9.11 19.11
CA ASP A 163 4.38 -9.92 18.97
C ASP A 163 3.93 -10.01 17.52
N ARG A 164 3.39 -11.18 17.14
CA ARG A 164 2.75 -11.42 15.85
C ARG A 164 1.37 -10.77 15.83
N LEU A 165 1.04 -10.21 14.68
CA LEU A 165 -0.25 -9.57 14.43
C LEU A 165 -0.59 -9.63 12.94
N TRP A 166 -1.81 -9.24 12.63
CA TRP A 166 -2.28 -9.08 11.27
C TRP A 166 -2.53 -7.59 10.98
N ALA A 167 -1.96 -7.11 9.88
CA ALA A 167 -2.23 -5.77 9.35
C ALA A 167 -3.19 -5.90 8.17
N SER A 168 -4.29 -5.17 8.19
CA SER A 168 -5.27 -5.18 7.11
C SER A 168 -5.53 -3.79 6.56
N VAL A 169 -5.61 -3.68 5.23
CA VAL A 169 -5.88 -2.43 4.52
C VAL A 169 -6.96 -2.66 3.47
N LYS A 170 -7.94 -1.74 3.38
CA LYS A 170 -8.93 -1.77 2.31
C LYS A 170 -8.30 -1.31 0.99
N ALA A 171 -8.50 -2.07 -0.08
CA ALA A 171 -7.97 -1.73 -1.41
C ALA A 171 -8.38 -0.32 -1.90
N THR A 172 -9.57 0.18 -1.48
CA THR A 172 -10.06 1.53 -1.79
C THR A 172 -9.30 2.65 -1.08
N GLN A 173 -8.48 2.34 -0.09
CA GLN A 173 -7.63 3.30 0.63
C GLN A 173 -6.16 3.23 0.17
N VAL A 174 -5.88 2.32 -0.76
CA VAL A 174 -4.55 2.13 -1.34
C VAL A 174 -4.54 2.71 -2.74
N ARG A 175 -3.59 3.59 -3.01
CA ARG A 175 -3.35 4.19 -4.31
C ARG A 175 -2.13 3.56 -4.95
N ALA A 176 -2.22 3.27 -6.24
CA ALA A 176 -1.10 2.80 -7.04
C ALA A 176 -0.39 3.98 -7.74
N ILE A 177 0.93 3.99 -7.65
CA ILE A 177 1.81 4.94 -8.36
C ILE A 177 2.80 4.12 -9.18
N ARG A 178 2.85 4.34 -10.49
CA ARG A 178 3.83 3.67 -11.35
C ARG A 178 5.23 4.14 -11.05
N ILE A 179 6.16 3.21 -10.90
CA ILE A 179 7.58 3.51 -10.80
C ILE A 179 8.19 3.31 -12.18
N ALA A 180 8.74 4.37 -12.77
CA ALA A 180 9.51 4.22 -13.99
C ALA A 180 10.65 3.23 -13.74
N GLY A 181 10.74 2.19 -14.55
CA GLY A 181 11.81 1.20 -14.46
C GLY A 181 13.14 1.92 -14.68
N GLY A 182 13.97 1.96 -13.66
CA GLY A 182 15.36 2.36 -13.81
C GLY A 182 16.05 1.35 -14.71
N SER A 183 16.63 1.83 -15.79
CA SER A 183 17.54 1.08 -16.67
C SER A 183 18.82 0.71 -15.93
#